data_b895b561e8f173fb56ac8e41368db805
#
_entry.id   b895b561e8f173fb56ac8e41368db805
#
_cell.length_a   1.000
_cell.length_b   1.000
_cell.length_c   1.000
_cell.angle_alpha   90.00
_cell.angle_beta   90.00
_cell.angle_gamma   90.00
#
_symmetry.space_group_name_H-M   'P 1'
#
loop_
_entity.id
_entity.type
_entity.pdbx_description
1 polymer ?
#
loop_
_entity_poly.entity_id
_entity_poly.type
_entity_poly.pdbx_seq_one_letter_code
_entity_poly.pdbx_strand_id
1 'polypeptide(L)'
;FASGPIPALPLNLPLLKGASIVGVFWGDFAKREPKANATMMAELARWYGEGKVKPVLDRTLPMSALREAFALMGSRAVKGKLVLVNA
;
A
#
# COMPACT_ATOMS: atom_id res chain seq x y z
N PHE A 1 -11.50 -1.72 0.83
CA PHE A 1 -12.29 -1.63 -0.42
C PHE A 1 -12.39 -0.19 -0.92
N ALA A 2 -11.27 0.55 -0.81
CA ALA A 2 -11.22 1.96 -1.16
C ALA A 2 -11.44 2.25 -2.66
N SER A 3 -11.28 1.25 -3.51
CA SER A 3 -11.44 1.40 -4.96
C SER A 3 -12.87 1.22 -5.47
N GLY A 4 -13.83 0.88 -4.61
CA GLY A 4 -15.23 0.70 -4.96
C GLY A 4 -15.84 -0.62 -4.49
N PRO A 5 -16.58 -1.34 -5.34
CA PRO A 5 -17.28 -2.56 -4.94
C PRO A 5 -16.36 -3.63 -4.35
N ILE A 6 -16.89 -4.41 -3.42
CA ILE A 6 -16.18 -5.58 -2.90
C ILE A 6 -15.94 -6.56 -4.06
N PRO A 7 -14.68 -7.02 -4.27
CA PRO A 7 -14.39 -7.99 -5.32
C PRO A 7 -15.17 -9.28 -5.15
N ALA A 8 -15.75 -9.78 -6.22
CA ALA A 8 -16.41 -11.08 -6.27
C ALA A 8 -15.63 -12.00 -7.21
N LEU A 9 -15.05 -13.07 -6.65
CA LEU A 9 -14.28 -14.04 -7.41
C LEU A 9 -15.05 -15.35 -7.52
N PRO A 10 -15.25 -15.87 -8.75
CA PRO A 10 -15.76 -17.22 -8.93
C PRO A 10 -14.80 -18.24 -8.31
N LEU A 11 -15.30 -19.05 -7.36
CA LEU A 11 -14.45 -19.98 -6.58
C LEU A 11 -13.87 -21.15 -7.40
N ASN A 12 -14.37 -21.40 -8.60
CA ASN A 12 -13.78 -22.38 -9.50
C ASN A 12 -12.44 -21.94 -10.11
N LEU A 13 -12.14 -20.63 -10.12
CA LEU A 13 -10.86 -20.14 -10.67
C LEU A 13 -9.65 -20.60 -9.89
N PRO A 14 -9.61 -20.54 -8.54
CA PRO A 14 -8.49 -21.09 -7.78
C PRO A 14 -8.29 -22.59 -8.03
N LEU A 15 -9.38 -23.35 -8.14
CA LEU A 15 -9.32 -24.78 -8.48
C LEU A 15 -8.63 -25.01 -9.83
N LEU A 16 -9.10 -24.31 -10.88
CA LEU A 16 -8.60 -24.48 -12.24
C LEU A 16 -7.14 -24.01 -12.41
N LYS A 17 -6.69 -23.09 -11.58
CA LYS A 17 -5.33 -22.53 -11.61
C LYS A 17 -4.38 -23.19 -10.61
N GLY A 18 -4.84 -24.13 -9.78
CA GLY A 18 -4.04 -24.70 -8.71
C GLY A 18 -3.51 -23.62 -7.74
N ALA A 19 -4.33 -22.61 -7.43
CA ALA A 19 -3.97 -21.46 -6.63
C ALA A 19 -4.75 -21.40 -5.32
N SER A 20 -4.26 -20.62 -4.38
CA SER A 20 -4.92 -20.33 -3.11
C SER A 20 -5.28 -18.85 -3.01
N ILE A 21 -6.34 -18.56 -2.27
CA ILE A 21 -6.71 -17.21 -1.88
C ILE A 21 -6.43 -17.10 -0.39
N VAL A 22 -5.51 -16.21 -0.01
CA VAL A 22 -5.12 -16.00 1.37
C VAL A 22 -5.48 -14.58 1.78
N GLY A 23 -6.31 -14.45 2.82
CA GLY A 23 -6.60 -13.15 3.43
C GLY A 23 -5.43 -12.64 4.23
N VAL A 24 -5.03 -11.39 3.99
CA VAL A 24 -3.99 -10.71 4.78
C VAL A 24 -4.59 -9.43 5.37
N PHE A 25 -4.76 -9.45 6.69
CA PHE A 25 -5.22 -8.27 7.43
C PHE A 25 -4.10 -7.75 8.32
N TRP A 26 -3.21 -6.98 7.70
CA TRP A 26 -2.01 -6.49 8.39
C TRP A 26 -2.31 -5.66 9.64
N GLY A 27 -3.36 -4.83 9.63
CA GLY A 27 -3.71 -4.01 10.80
C GLY A 27 -4.04 -4.85 12.04
N ASP A 28 -4.70 -5.99 11.88
CA ASP A 28 -4.98 -6.93 12.97
C ASP A 28 -3.71 -7.70 13.40
N PHE A 29 -2.91 -8.15 12.44
CA PHE A 29 -1.61 -8.76 12.71
C PHE A 29 -0.70 -7.83 13.53
N ALA A 30 -0.58 -6.55 13.16
CA ALA A 30 0.25 -5.58 13.87
C ALA A 30 -0.19 -5.39 15.33
N LYS A 31 -1.48 -5.51 15.61
CA LYS A 31 -2.03 -5.44 16.99
C LYS A 31 -1.77 -6.71 17.80
N ARG A 32 -1.93 -7.87 17.19
CA ARG A 32 -1.78 -9.18 17.88
C ARG A 32 -0.32 -9.58 18.04
N GLU A 33 0.51 -9.24 17.07
CA GLU A 33 1.91 -9.65 16.98
C GLU A 33 2.87 -8.43 16.87
N PRO A 34 2.83 -7.50 17.85
CA PRO A 34 3.58 -6.25 17.73
C PRO A 34 5.08 -6.45 17.58
N LYS A 35 5.65 -7.47 18.23
CA LYS A 35 7.09 -7.80 18.10
C LYS A 35 7.44 -8.29 16.70
N ALA A 36 6.64 -9.20 16.16
CA ALA A 36 6.83 -9.71 14.79
C ALA A 36 6.65 -8.58 13.76
N ASN A 37 5.65 -7.71 13.96
CA ASN A 37 5.46 -6.52 13.12
C ASN A 37 6.67 -5.58 13.18
N ALA A 38 7.23 -5.32 14.36
CA ALA A 38 8.42 -4.47 14.50
C ALA A 38 9.63 -5.07 13.76
N THR A 39 9.83 -6.38 13.87
CA THR A 39 10.91 -7.10 13.15
C THR A 39 10.72 -6.97 11.63
N MET A 40 9.51 -7.17 11.14
CA MET A 40 9.19 -7.02 9.71
C MET A 40 9.44 -5.60 9.22
N MET A 41 9.04 -4.59 9.99
CA MET A 41 9.25 -3.18 9.63
C MET A 41 10.74 -2.81 9.62
N ALA A 42 11.52 -3.33 10.58
CA ALA A 42 12.96 -3.14 10.60
C ALA A 42 13.65 -3.77 9.37
N GLU A 43 13.20 -4.96 8.96
CA GLU A 43 13.73 -5.63 7.77
C GLU A 43 13.38 -4.85 6.49
N LEU A 44 12.15 -4.33 6.37
CA LEU A 44 11.77 -3.46 5.24
C LEU A 44 12.60 -2.18 5.18
N ALA A 45 12.87 -1.56 6.34
CA ALA A 45 13.73 -0.37 6.42
C ALA A 45 15.17 -0.70 5.99
N ARG A 46 15.69 -1.87 6.38
CA ARG A 46 17.00 -2.35 5.94
C ARG A 46 17.04 -2.52 4.42
N TRP A 47 16.06 -3.18 3.84
CA TRP A 47 15.96 -3.37 2.39
C TRP A 47 15.85 -2.05 1.62
N TYR A 48 15.12 -1.08 2.20
CA TYR A 48 15.06 0.26 1.62
C TYR A 48 16.45 0.92 1.63
N GLY A 49 17.16 0.87 2.75
CA GLY A 49 18.53 1.40 2.87
C GLY A 49 19.53 0.73 1.91
N GLU A 50 19.34 -0.55 1.62
CA GLU A 50 20.15 -1.32 0.67
C GLU A 50 19.73 -1.11 -0.80
N GLY A 51 18.68 -0.32 -1.06
CA GLY A 51 18.15 -0.08 -2.39
C GLY A 51 17.41 -1.25 -3.02
N LYS A 52 17.07 -2.30 -2.23
CA LYS A 52 16.29 -3.46 -2.68
C LYS A 52 14.80 -3.15 -2.83
N VAL A 53 14.29 -2.22 -2.02
CA VAL A 53 12.92 -1.73 -2.06
C VAL A 53 12.97 -0.26 -2.46
N LYS A 54 12.28 0.08 -3.54
CA LYS A 54 12.24 1.44 -4.10
C LYS A 54 10.79 1.84 -4.32
N PRO A 55 10.11 2.41 -3.31
CA PRO A 55 8.74 2.90 -3.47
C PRO A 55 8.66 3.95 -4.58
N VAL A 56 7.62 3.85 -5.41
CA VAL A 56 7.38 4.84 -6.45
C VAL A 56 6.72 6.07 -5.85
N LEU A 57 7.37 7.22 -6.00
CA LEU A 57 6.80 8.52 -5.70
C LEU A 57 6.38 9.18 -7.01
N ASP A 58 5.10 9.50 -7.13
CA ASP A 58 4.60 10.23 -8.31
C ASP A 58 5.13 11.66 -8.29
N ARG A 59 4.90 12.35 -7.20
CA ARG A 59 5.41 13.70 -6.96
C ARG A 59 5.39 14.10 -5.49
N THR A 60 6.18 15.13 -5.21
CA THR A 60 6.18 15.83 -3.92
C THR A 60 5.57 17.22 -4.11
N LEU A 61 4.66 17.61 -3.25
CA LEU A 61 3.97 18.89 -3.26
C LEU A 61 4.14 19.61 -1.92
N PRO A 62 4.14 20.95 -1.90
CA PRO A 62 4.10 21.66 -0.63
C PRO A 62 2.76 21.47 0.07
N MET A 63 2.71 21.61 1.40
CA MET A 63 1.47 21.49 2.18
C MET A 63 0.36 22.45 1.71
N SER A 64 0.72 23.61 1.18
CA SER A 64 -0.21 24.58 0.58
C SER A 64 -0.99 24.02 -0.63
N ALA A 65 -0.45 23.00 -1.31
CA ALA A 65 -1.08 22.35 -2.44
C ALA A 65 -1.98 21.14 -2.04
N LEU A 66 -2.42 21.05 -0.78
CA LEU A 66 -3.24 19.94 -0.27
C LEU A 66 -4.48 19.68 -1.14
N ARG A 67 -5.19 20.72 -1.56
CA ARG A 67 -6.38 20.57 -2.42
C ARG A 67 -6.04 19.95 -3.77
N GLU A 68 -4.94 20.35 -4.37
CA GLU A 68 -4.42 19.77 -5.62
C GLU A 68 -4.08 18.28 -5.43
N ALA A 69 -3.41 17.93 -4.34
CA ALA A 69 -3.08 16.55 -4.01
C ALA A 69 -4.33 15.66 -3.93
N PHE A 70 -5.39 16.11 -3.26
CA PHE A 70 -6.66 15.39 -3.20
C PHE A 70 -7.34 15.28 -4.57
N ALA A 71 -7.31 16.32 -5.37
CA ALA A 71 -7.87 16.29 -6.73
C ALA A 71 -7.12 15.27 -7.61
N LEU A 72 -5.79 15.23 -7.52
CA LEU A 72 -4.96 14.25 -8.23
C LEU A 72 -5.27 12.81 -7.78
N MET A 73 -5.41 12.56 -6.48
CA MET A 73 -5.82 11.25 -5.98
C MET A 73 -7.21 10.85 -6.47
N GLY A 74 -8.17 11.79 -6.45
CA GLY A 74 -9.53 11.56 -6.93
C GLY A 74 -9.60 11.25 -8.43
N SER A 75 -8.71 11.80 -9.24
CA SER A 75 -8.61 11.51 -10.68
C SER A 75 -8.09 10.12 -11.01
N ARG A 76 -7.54 9.40 -10.02
CA ARG A 76 -6.89 8.08 -10.18
C ARG A 76 -5.70 8.07 -11.15
N ALA A 77 -5.13 9.24 -11.46
CA ALA A 77 -3.98 9.38 -12.35
C ALA A 77 -2.62 9.19 -11.63
N VAL A 78 -2.63 9.17 -10.30
CA VAL A 78 -1.42 9.06 -9.47
C VAL A 78 -0.83 7.64 -9.57
N LYS A 79 0.46 7.58 -9.87
CA LYS A 79 1.23 6.32 -9.91
C LYS A 79 2.17 6.25 -8.70
N GLY A 80 1.80 5.43 -7.71
CA GLY A 80 2.55 5.34 -6.45
C GLY A 80 2.03 6.29 -5.39
N LYS A 81 2.89 7.06 -4.73
CA LYS A 81 2.54 7.94 -3.62
C LYS A 81 2.68 9.41 -3.99
N LEU A 82 1.74 10.23 -3.48
CA LEU A 82 1.91 11.66 -3.34
C LEU A 82 2.48 11.96 -1.94
N VAL A 83 3.45 12.84 -1.87
CA VAL A 83 4.04 13.27 -0.60
C VAL A 83 3.82 14.77 -0.44
N LEU A 84 3.25 15.17 0.68
CA LEU A 84 3.16 16.58 1.06
C LEU A 84 4.29 16.90 2.04
N VAL A 85 4.98 17.99 1.81
CA VAL A 85 6.10 18.42 2.66
C VAL A 85 5.81 19.80 3.28
N ASN A 86 6.23 19.95 4.53
CA ASN A 86 6.28 21.25 5.19
C ASN A 86 7.51 21.96 4.66
N ALA A 87 7.27 22.94 3.85
CA ALA A 87 8.35 23.78 3.29
C ALA A 87 8.16 25.22 3.67
#